data_628f7491274f0c9cef834c92cd6e48cc
#
_entry.id   628f7491274f0c9cef834c92cd6e48cc
#
_cell.length_a   1.000
_cell.length_b   1.000
_cell.length_c   1.000
_cell.angle_alpha   90.00
_cell.angle_beta   90.00
_cell.angle_gamma   90.00
#
_symmetry.space_group_name_H-M   'P 1'
#
loop_
_entity.id
_entity.type
_entity.pdbx_description
1 polymer ?
#
loop_
_entity_poly.entity_id
_entity_poly.type
_entity_poly.pdbx_seq_one_letter_code
_entity_poly.pdbx_strand_id
1 'polypeptide(L)'
;HDGFIETLVQNAALLRRRIRDPQLTLEGHKVSRRSRADVVLCYLEDKVDRDLLERVRRLLAGIDARSISMSQESIAESMMTRRQWYNPFPRVRYTERPDAATACIMEGNIVVMVDNSPAVMLLPTRFLDFVQEANDFYFPPLVGSYLRILRAIVFLLTLFITPVWYLLVMNPHLTEGSLSFLA
;
A
#
# COMPACT_ATOMS: atom_id res chain seq x y z
N HIS A 1 -10.19 -2.37 19.74
CA HIS A 1 -10.00 -2.35 18.29
C HIS A 1 -9.43 -3.70 17.89
N ASP A 2 -10.13 -4.43 17.02
CA ASP A 2 -9.64 -5.69 16.48
C ASP A 2 -8.51 -5.33 15.49
N GLY A 3 -7.27 -5.71 15.77
CA GLY A 3 -6.15 -5.66 14.86
C GLY A 3 -5.92 -7.02 14.19
N PHE A 4 -5.13 -7.05 13.14
CA PHE A 4 -4.58 -8.32 12.63
C PHE A 4 -3.59 -8.89 13.66
N ILE A 5 -3.49 -10.20 13.70
CA ILE A 5 -2.60 -10.96 14.57
C ILE A 5 -1.67 -11.85 13.74
N GLU A 6 -0.73 -12.52 14.37
CA GLU A 6 0.22 -13.38 13.68
C GLU A 6 -0.42 -14.63 13.04
N THR A 7 -1.59 -15.06 13.51
CA THR A 7 -2.26 -16.27 13.03
C THR A 7 -3.08 -16.02 11.76
N LEU A 8 -2.62 -16.57 10.64
CA LEU A 8 -3.21 -16.41 9.31
C LEU A 8 -4.70 -16.79 9.26
N VAL A 9 -5.08 -17.91 9.89
CA VAL A 9 -6.47 -18.41 9.89
C VAL A 9 -7.41 -17.43 10.58
N GLN A 10 -6.98 -16.81 11.68
CA GLN A 10 -7.79 -15.83 12.40
C GLN A 10 -7.93 -14.54 11.61
N ASN A 11 -6.88 -14.10 10.92
CA ASN A 11 -6.91 -12.94 10.03
C ASN A 11 -7.87 -13.16 8.85
N ALA A 12 -7.83 -14.33 8.24
CA ALA A 12 -8.74 -14.72 7.17
C ALA A 12 -10.21 -14.75 7.64
N ALA A 13 -10.47 -15.34 8.81
CA ALA A 13 -11.79 -15.36 9.43
C ALA A 13 -12.29 -13.94 9.77
N LEU A 14 -11.41 -13.08 10.24
CA LEU A 14 -11.73 -11.67 10.54
C LEU A 14 -12.17 -10.91 9.28
N LEU A 15 -11.47 -11.06 8.17
CA LEU A 15 -11.87 -10.47 6.89
C LEU A 15 -13.19 -11.06 6.39
N ARG A 16 -13.37 -12.38 6.45
CA ARG A 16 -14.63 -13.03 6.04
C ARG A 16 -15.83 -12.59 6.88
N ARG A 17 -15.64 -12.32 8.17
CA ARG A 17 -16.70 -11.81 9.04
C ARG A 17 -17.11 -10.38 8.68
N ARG A 18 -16.13 -9.55 8.24
CA ARG A 18 -16.38 -8.16 7.86
C ARG A 18 -16.93 -8.03 6.45
N ILE A 19 -16.45 -8.84 5.51
CA ILE A 19 -16.90 -8.86 4.12
C ILE A 19 -17.80 -10.10 3.95
N ARG A 20 -19.10 -9.87 3.96
CA ARG A 20 -20.13 -10.92 3.80
C ARG A 20 -20.55 -11.07 2.33
N ASP A 21 -19.59 -10.87 1.42
CA ASP A 21 -19.82 -10.98 -0.01
C ASP A 21 -19.44 -12.39 -0.48
N PRO A 22 -20.30 -13.10 -1.24
CA PRO A 22 -19.99 -14.41 -1.81
C PRO A 22 -18.83 -14.35 -2.82
N GLN A 23 -18.56 -13.20 -3.43
CA GLN A 23 -17.45 -13.00 -4.36
C GLN A 23 -16.10 -12.88 -3.67
N LEU A 24 -16.08 -12.79 -2.32
CA LEU A 24 -14.82 -12.77 -1.58
C LEU A 24 -14.10 -14.11 -1.70
N THR A 25 -12.96 -14.10 -2.34
CA THR A 25 -12.09 -15.27 -2.52
C THR A 25 -10.90 -15.18 -1.59
N LEU A 26 -10.63 -16.28 -0.90
CA LEU A 26 -9.46 -16.50 -0.04
C LEU A 26 -8.66 -17.67 -0.64
N GLU A 27 -7.58 -17.36 -1.33
CA GLU A 27 -6.77 -18.31 -2.06
C GLU A 27 -5.46 -18.59 -1.32
N GLY A 28 -5.29 -19.81 -0.83
CA GLY A 28 -4.10 -20.23 -0.08
C GLY A 28 -2.97 -20.70 -0.98
N HIS A 29 -1.78 -20.16 -0.77
CA HIS A 29 -0.54 -20.55 -1.44
C HIS A 29 0.48 -21.01 -0.43
N LYS A 30 1.13 -22.13 -0.69
CA LYS A 30 2.29 -22.59 0.08
C LYS A 30 3.56 -22.10 -0.60
N VAL A 31 4.20 -21.15 0.03
CA VAL A 31 5.44 -20.56 -0.48
C VAL A 31 6.60 -21.26 0.20
N SER A 32 7.52 -21.81 -0.60
CA SER A 32 8.68 -22.58 -0.16
C SER A 32 8.41 -23.99 0.36
N ARG A 33 9.27 -24.93 -0.11
CA ARG A 33 9.25 -26.32 0.33
C ARG A 33 9.84 -26.56 1.72
N ARG A 34 10.69 -25.63 2.22
CA ARG A 34 11.40 -25.76 3.51
C ARG A 34 10.78 -24.97 4.65
N SER A 35 10.43 -23.73 4.44
CA SER A 35 9.87 -22.86 5.50
C SER A 35 8.36 -23.03 5.68
N ARG A 36 7.66 -23.62 4.68
CA ARG A 36 6.20 -23.84 4.70
C ARG A 36 5.41 -22.60 5.13
N ALA A 37 5.88 -21.41 4.71
CA ALA A 37 5.13 -20.20 4.97
C ALA A 37 3.83 -20.24 4.15
N ASP A 38 2.71 -20.21 4.84
CA ASP A 38 1.41 -20.14 4.23
C ASP A 38 1.10 -18.67 3.92
N VAL A 39 0.68 -18.41 2.67
CA VAL A 39 0.27 -17.08 2.20
C VAL A 39 -1.15 -17.18 1.69
N VAL A 40 -2.00 -16.22 2.07
CA VAL A 40 -3.37 -16.14 1.56
C VAL A 40 -3.55 -14.85 0.78
N LEU A 41 -4.02 -14.98 -0.46
CA LEU A 41 -4.52 -13.88 -1.28
C LEU A 41 -6.00 -13.69 -0.99
N CYS A 42 -6.40 -12.47 -0.68
CA CYS A 42 -7.78 -12.11 -0.42
C CYS A 42 -8.20 -10.99 -1.37
N TYR A 43 -9.26 -11.22 -2.15
CA TYR A 43 -9.76 -10.31 -3.18
C TYR A 43 -11.23 -10.56 -3.49
N LEU A 44 -11.89 -9.61 -4.17
CA LEU A 44 -13.22 -9.78 -4.75
C LEU A 44 -13.10 -10.21 -6.21
N GLU A 45 -13.71 -11.33 -6.57
CA GLU A 45 -13.60 -11.94 -7.91
C GLU A 45 -14.15 -11.04 -9.03
N ASP A 46 -15.17 -10.24 -8.72
CA ASP A 46 -15.85 -9.34 -9.65
C ASP A 46 -15.12 -8.00 -9.86
N LYS A 47 -14.20 -7.62 -8.95
CA LYS A 47 -13.54 -6.31 -8.97
C LYS A 47 -12.03 -6.36 -9.17
N VAL A 48 -11.43 -7.51 -8.95
CA VAL A 48 -9.98 -7.66 -9.00
C VAL A 48 -9.45 -7.49 -10.43
N ASP A 49 -8.31 -6.80 -10.55
CA ASP A 49 -7.54 -6.78 -11.79
C ASP A 49 -6.91 -8.16 -11.99
N ARG A 50 -7.41 -8.90 -13.00
CA ARG A 50 -6.97 -10.27 -13.31
C ARG A 50 -5.52 -10.33 -13.76
N ASP A 51 -5.03 -9.33 -14.47
CA ASP A 51 -3.64 -9.27 -14.91
C ASP A 51 -2.70 -9.09 -13.73
N LEU A 52 -3.10 -8.27 -12.76
CA LEU A 52 -2.35 -8.11 -11.52
C LEU A 52 -2.38 -9.38 -10.68
N LEU A 53 -3.55 -10.01 -10.53
CA LEU A 53 -3.71 -11.26 -9.78
C LEU A 53 -2.82 -12.37 -10.33
N GLU A 54 -2.80 -12.56 -11.65
CA GLU A 54 -1.95 -13.55 -12.32
C GLU A 54 -0.45 -13.24 -12.16
N ARG A 55 -0.08 -11.97 -12.12
CA ARG A 55 1.32 -11.58 -11.81
C ARG A 55 1.68 -11.93 -10.38
N VAL A 56 0.81 -11.65 -9.41
CA VAL A 56 1.03 -11.98 -8.00
C VAL A 56 1.15 -13.50 -7.82
N ARG A 57 0.25 -14.30 -8.43
CA ARG A 57 0.32 -15.77 -8.42
C ARG A 57 1.65 -16.30 -8.97
N ARG A 58 2.08 -15.78 -10.11
CA ARG A 58 3.38 -16.17 -10.72
C ARG A 58 4.56 -15.80 -9.85
N LEU A 59 4.53 -14.64 -9.21
CA LEU A 59 5.57 -14.21 -8.29
C LEU A 59 5.64 -15.12 -7.06
N LEU A 60 4.50 -15.43 -6.44
CA LEU A 60 4.44 -16.36 -5.31
C LEU A 60 4.92 -17.78 -5.68
N ALA A 61 4.56 -18.26 -6.86
CA ALA A 61 5.02 -19.54 -7.37
C ALA A 61 6.53 -19.58 -7.67
N GLY A 62 7.12 -18.44 -8.04
CA GLY A 62 8.54 -18.28 -8.36
C GLY A 62 9.45 -18.01 -7.17
N ILE A 63 8.91 -17.80 -5.97
CA ILE A 63 9.70 -17.61 -4.75
C ILE A 63 10.37 -18.95 -4.39
N ASP A 64 11.63 -19.09 -4.78
CA ASP A 64 12.42 -20.28 -4.51
C ASP A 64 12.90 -20.31 -3.05
N ALA A 65 13.03 -21.52 -2.53
CA ALA A 65 13.31 -21.90 -1.14
C ALA A 65 14.65 -21.43 -0.56
N ARG A 66 15.34 -20.48 -1.17
CA ARG A 66 16.67 -20.01 -0.75
C ARG A 66 16.69 -18.98 0.36
N SER A 67 15.59 -18.28 0.61
CA SER A 67 15.50 -17.34 1.74
C SER A 67 15.12 -18.08 3.01
N ILE A 68 16.06 -18.14 3.94
CA ILE A 68 15.98 -18.88 5.22
C ILE A 68 14.98 -18.24 6.20
N SER A 69 14.63 -16.98 5.99
CA SER A 69 13.57 -16.28 6.75
C SER A 69 12.59 -15.69 5.75
N MET A 70 11.45 -16.37 5.55
CA MET A 70 10.36 -15.76 4.80
C MET A 70 9.60 -14.80 5.71
N SER A 71 10.18 -13.63 5.90
CA SER A 71 9.46 -12.51 6.44
C SER A 71 8.60 -11.89 5.34
N GLN A 72 7.58 -11.17 5.74
CA GLN A 72 6.71 -10.41 4.86
C GLN A 72 7.52 -9.48 3.92
N GLU A 73 8.64 -8.94 4.41
CA GLU A 73 9.54 -8.10 3.63
C GLU A 73 10.20 -8.86 2.47
N SER A 74 10.60 -10.11 2.68
CA SER A 74 11.20 -10.94 1.63
C SER A 74 10.22 -11.23 0.50
N ILE A 75 8.94 -11.42 0.82
CA ILE A 75 7.87 -11.60 -0.17
C ILE A 75 7.64 -10.29 -0.92
N ALA A 76 7.57 -9.15 -0.20
CA ALA A 76 7.43 -7.84 -0.82
C ALA A 76 8.61 -7.50 -1.72
N GLU A 77 9.85 -7.80 -1.29
CA GLU A 77 11.05 -7.59 -2.10
C GLU A 77 11.04 -8.42 -3.38
N SER A 78 10.60 -9.68 -3.31
CA SER A 78 10.45 -10.53 -4.48
C SER A 78 9.38 -10.03 -5.46
N MET A 79 8.35 -9.32 -4.95
CA MET A 79 7.33 -8.65 -5.76
C MET A 79 7.83 -7.36 -6.42
N MET A 80 8.92 -6.77 -5.91
CA MET A 80 9.58 -5.61 -6.51
C MET A 80 10.54 -6.09 -7.59
N THR A 81 10.07 -6.22 -8.83
CA THR A 81 10.91 -6.60 -9.97
C THR A 81 12.01 -5.55 -10.20
N ARG A 82 13.26 -6.00 -10.31
CA ARG A 82 14.51 -5.21 -10.50
C ARG A 82 14.47 -4.13 -11.60
N ARG A 83 13.49 -4.11 -12.48
CA ARG A 83 13.53 -3.33 -13.73
C ARG A 83 12.96 -1.92 -13.67
N GLN A 84 12.54 -1.40 -12.50
CA GLN A 84 11.94 -0.07 -12.42
C GLN A 84 12.56 0.80 -11.33
N TRP A 85 13.88 0.99 -11.44
CA TRP A 85 14.66 1.87 -10.55
C TRP A 85 14.24 3.35 -10.61
N TYR A 86 13.50 3.74 -11.65
CA TYR A 86 13.00 5.12 -11.83
C TYR A 86 11.64 5.38 -11.14
N ASN A 87 10.99 4.36 -10.57
CA ASN A 87 9.75 4.56 -9.83
C ASN A 87 10.04 4.55 -8.32
N PRO A 88 10.10 5.72 -7.66
CA PRO A 88 10.43 5.84 -6.25
C PRO A 88 9.28 5.40 -5.31
N PHE A 89 8.07 5.13 -5.85
CA PHE A 89 6.93 4.79 -5.03
C PHE A 89 6.86 3.29 -4.75
N PRO A 90 6.70 2.88 -3.47
CA PRO A 90 6.49 1.49 -3.13
C PRO A 90 5.20 0.98 -3.76
N ARG A 91 5.24 -0.24 -4.30
CA ARG A 91 4.07 -0.90 -4.92
C ARG A 91 3.21 -1.63 -3.92
N VAL A 92 3.70 -1.77 -2.71
CA VAL A 92 3.09 -2.50 -1.61
C VAL A 92 2.91 -1.54 -0.45
N ARG A 93 1.72 -1.50 0.09
CA ARG A 93 1.40 -0.79 1.33
C ARG A 93 1.06 -1.82 2.40
N TYR A 94 1.48 -1.57 3.63
CA TYR A 94 1.19 -2.43 4.77
C TYR A 94 0.10 -1.82 5.64
N THR A 95 -0.70 -2.68 6.26
CA THR A 95 -1.67 -2.28 7.28
C THR A 95 -1.86 -3.39 8.30
N GLU A 96 -1.97 -3.01 9.56
CA GLU A 96 -2.35 -3.90 10.67
C GLU A 96 -3.86 -3.77 10.98
N ARG A 97 -4.57 -2.93 10.22
CA ARG A 97 -5.96 -2.58 10.46
C ARG A 97 -6.88 -3.35 9.52
N PRO A 98 -7.74 -4.23 10.06
CA PRO A 98 -8.69 -5.00 9.24
C PRO A 98 -9.75 -4.14 8.53
N ASP A 99 -10.10 -2.99 9.10
CA ASP A 99 -11.04 -2.05 8.47
C ASP A 99 -10.45 -1.42 7.21
N ALA A 100 -9.16 -0.99 7.26
CA ALA A 100 -8.46 -0.47 6.10
C ALA A 100 -8.29 -1.54 5.00
N ALA A 101 -7.92 -2.76 5.38
CA ALA A 101 -7.82 -3.88 4.45
C ALA A 101 -9.18 -4.20 3.80
N THR A 102 -10.26 -4.20 4.57
CA THR A 102 -11.62 -4.40 4.07
C THR A 102 -12.00 -3.34 3.03
N ALA A 103 -11.75 -2.06 3.32
CA ALA A 103 -12.03 -0.98 2.39
C ALA A 103 -11.27 -1.16 1.07
N CYS A 104 -9.98 -1.50 1.13
CA CYS A 104 -9.17 -1.76 -0.06
C CYS A 104 -9.70 -2.95 -0.88
N ILE A 105 -10.11 -4.06 -0.25
CA ILE A 105 -10.70 -5.20 -0.95
C ILE A 105 -11.99 -4.79 -1.68
N MET A 106 -12.83 -3.99 -1.03
CA MET A 106 -14.08 -3.48 -1.64
C MET A 106 -13.83 -2.55 -2.83
N GLU A 107 -12.64 -1.93 -2.92
CA GLU A 107 -12.18 -1.12 -4.04
C GLU A 107 -11.55 -1.95 -5.18
N GLY A 108 -11.42 -3.28 -5.00
CA GLY A 108 -10.84 -4.20 -5.98
C GLY A 108 -9.33 -4.46 -5.82
N ASN A 109 -8.76 -4.04 -4.70
CA ASN A 109 -7.36 -4.35 -4.39
C ASN A 109 -7.19 -5.79 -3.88
N ILE A 110 -5.99 -6.32 -4.01
CA ILE A 110 -5.59 -7.63 -3.50
C ILE A 110 -4.93 -7.42 -2.14
N VAL A 111 -5.36 -8.17 -1.15
CA VAL A 111 -4.72 -8.24 0.16
C VAL A 111 -3.94 -9.54 0.25
N VAL A 112 -2.66 -9.44 0.60
CA VAL A 112 -1.77 -10.58 0.79
C VAL A 112 -1.47 -10.70 2.28
N MET A 113 -1.87 -11.82 2.86
CA MET A 113 -1.61 -12.18 4.25
C MET A 113 -0.53 -13.25 4.29
N VAL A 114 0.43 -13.08 5.18
CA VAL A 114 1.53 -14.02 5.40
C VAL A 114 1.43 -14.56 6.82
N ASP A 115 1.62 -15.84 6.99
CA ASP A 115 1.63 -16.45 8.32
C ASP A 115 2.77 -15.88 9.18
N ASN A 116 2.56 -15.79 10.48
CA ASN A 116 3.46 -15.16 11.46
C ASN A 116 3.70 -13.65 11.21
N SER A 117 2.76 -12.96 10.55
CA SER A 117 2.82 -11.50 10.39
C SER A 117 1.52 -10.83 10.82
N PRO A 118 1.56 -9.85 11.72
CA PRO A 118 0.38 -9.09 12.13
C PRO A 118 -0.01 -8.00 11.12
N ALA A 119 0.82 -7.76 10.11
CA ALA A 119 0.52 -6.81 9.06
C ALA A 119 0.16 -7.53 7.76
N VAL A 120 -0.70 -6.93 6.96
CA VAL A 120 -1.08 -7.43 5.64
C VAL A 120 -0.61 -6.48 4.54
N MET A 121 -0.29 -7.02 3.37
CA MET A 121 0.13 -6.24 2.22
C MET A 121 -1.06 -5.93 1.33
N LEU A 122 -1.16 -4.68 0.88
CA LEU A 122 -2.20 -4.17 -0.03
C LEU A 122 -1.58 -3.93 -1.41
N LEU A 123 -2.23 -4.42 -2.46
CA LEU A 123 -1.80 -4.35 -3.86
C LEU A 123 -3.00 -4.01 -4.77
N PRO A 124 -2.84 -3.15 -5.79
CA PRO A 124 -1.72 -2.27 -6.06
C PRO A 124 -1.76 -1.04 -5.16
N THR A 125 -0.62 -0.41 -4.91
CA THR A 125 -0.58 0.90 -4.27
C THR A 125 -0.63 1.98 -5.34
N ARG A 126 -1.57 2.91 -5.23
CA ARG A 126 -1.71 4.06 -6.11
C ARG A 126 -1.06 5.29 -5.47
N PHE A 127 -0.61 6.23 -6.29
CA PHE A 127 -0.05 7.49 -5.77
C PHE A 127 -1.02 8.21 -4.80
N LEU A 128 -2.30 8.19 -5.12
CA LEU A 128 -3.33 8.82 -4.28
C LEU A 128 -3.46 8.16 -2.89
N ASP A 129 -3.07 6.90 -2.74
CA ASP A 129 -3.12 6.19 -1.46
C ASP A 129 -2.12 6.77 -0.43
N PHE A 130 -1.08 7.49 -0.89
CA PHE A 130 -0.17 8.23 0.01
C PHE A 130 -0.77 9.52 0.52
N VAL A 131 -1.71 10.11 -0.23
CA VAL A 131 -2.41 11.33 0.15
C VAL A 131 -3.61 11.03 1.05
N GLN A 132 -4.15 9.82 0.94
CA GLN A 132 -5.29 9.35 1.74
C GLN A 132 -4.80 8.62 3.00
N GLU A 133 -5.32 9.00 4.15
CA GLU A 133 -5.07 8.30 5.40
C GLU A 133 -6.31 7.50 5.79
N ALA A 134 -6.09 6.30 6.37
CA ALA A 134 -7.20 5.44 6.80
C ALA A 134 -8.11 6.12 7.84
N ASN A 135 -7.59 7.09 8.58
CA ASN A 135 -8.35 7.86 9.55
C ASN A 135 -9.35 8.84 8.90
N ASP A 136 -9.16 9.23 7.64
CA ASP A 136 -10.06 10.15 6.94
C ASP A 136 -11.49 9.58 6.79
N PHE A 137 -11.65 8.25 6.86
CA PHE A 137 -12.95 7.58 6.79
C PHE A 137 -13.75 7.63 8.10
N TYR A 138 -13.11 7.99 9.23
CA TYR A 138 -13.81 8.11 10.53
C TYR A 138 -14.40 9.51 10.76
N PHE A 139 -13.99 10.49 9.96
CA PHE A 139 -14.54 11.83 10.06
C PHE A 139 -15.84 11.97 9.25
N PRO A 140 -16.71 12.92 9.61
CA PRO A 140 -17.83 13.28 8.76
C PRO A 140 -17.37 13.58 7.31
N PRO A 141 -18.16 13.22 6.28
CA PRO A 141 -17.73 13.31 4.87
C PRO A 141 -17.15 14.66 4.46
N LEU A 142 -17.69 15.77 5.01
CA LEU A 142 -17.18 17.11 4.75
C LEU A 142 -15.78 17.33 5.31
N VAL A 143 -15.53 16.87 6.54
CA VAL A 143 -14.22 17.02 7.21
C VAL A 143 -13.16 16.14 6.53
N GLY A 144 -13.51 14.88 6.22
CA GLY A 144 -12.60 13.98 5.50
C GLY A 144 -12.22 14.52 4.11
N SER A 145 -13.17 15.09 3.38
CA SER A 145 -12.90 15.71 2.08
C SER A 145 -12.02 16.95 2.20
N TYR A 146 -12.29 17.80 3.18
CA TYR A 146 -11.47 18.99 3.47
C TYR A 146 -10.02 18.63 3.80
N LEU A 147 -9.81 17.63 4.67
CA LEU A 147 -8.47 17.17 5.05
C LEU A 147 -7.69 16.61 3.85
N ARG A 148 -8.34 15.87 2.94
CA ARG A 148 -7.70 15.37 1.72
C ARG A 148 -7.26 16.51 0.80
N ILE A 149 -8.14 17.50 0.58
CA ILE A 149 -7.83 18.67 -0.26
C ILE A 149 -6.69 19.45 0.36
N LEU A 150 -6.75 19.72 1.67
CA LEU A 150 -5.70 20.45 2.39
C LEU A 150 -4.34 19.75 2.26
N ARG A 151 -4.30 18.42 2.45
CA ARG A 151 -3.08 17.62 2.32
C ARG A 151 -2.54 17.65 0.88
N ALA A 152 -3.40 17.57 -0.12
CA ALA A 152 -3.01 17.68 -1.53
C ALA A 152 -2.43 19.07 -1.84
N ILE A 153 -3.05 20.13 -1.32
CA ILE A 153 -2.55 21.51 -1.48
C ILE A 153 -1.17 21.67 -0.81
N VAL A 154 -1.02 21.22 0.42
CA VAL A 154 0.28 21.28 1.14
C VAL A 154 1.35 20.51 0.38
N PHE A 155 1.03 19.33 -0.12
CA PHE A 155 1.96 18.52 -0.95
C PHE A 155 2.40 19.28 -2.21
N LEU A 156 1.45 19.88 -2.95
CA LEU A 156 1.75 20.67 -4.14
C LEU A 156 2.58 21.92 -3.79
N LEU A 157 2.21 22.64 -2.73
CA LEU A 157 2.98 23.80 -2.29
C LEU A 157 4.41 23.41 -1.93
N THR A 158 4.60 22.34 -1.19
CA THR A 158 5.95 21.85 -0.82
C THR A 158 6.75 21.47 -2.07
N LEU A 159 6.12 20.82 -3.05
CA LEU A 159 6.77 20.41 -4.28
C LEU A 159 7.26 21.59 -5.13
N PHE A 160 6.50 22.71 -5.15
CA PHE A 160 6.83 23.87 -5.98
C PHE A 160 7.60 24.95 -5.22
N ILE A 161 7.19 25.27 -4.00
CA ILE A 161 7.79 26.37 -3.24
C ILE A 161 9.24 26.05 -2.86
N THR A 162 9.52 24.82 -2.42
CA THR A 162 10.87 24.44 -1.99
C THR A 162 11.92 24.54 -3.10
N PRO A 163 11.70 24.01 -4.32
CA PRO A 163 12.64 24.18 -5.43
C PRO A 163 12.76 25.65 -5.89
N VAL A 164 11.64 26.36 -5.94
CA VAL A 164 11.66 27.79 -6.34
C VAL A 164 12.44 28.62 -5.34
N TRP A 165 12.21 28.43 -4.04
CA TRP A 165 12.98 29.11 -2.98
C TRP A 165 14.47 28.78 -3.10
N TYR A 166 14.83 27.50 -3.27
CA TYR A 166 16.21 27.08 -3.47
C TYR A 166 16.85 27.72 -4.71
N LEU A 167 16.12 27.79 -5.82
CA LEU A 167 16.58 28.46 -7.06
C LEU A 167 16.85 29.96 -6.83
N LEU A 168 15.96 30.64 -6.10
CA LEU A 168 16.10 32.06 -5.77
C LEU A 168 17.32 32.31 -4.87
N VAL A 169 17.55 31.46 -3.88
CA VAL A 169 18.71 31.54 -2.98
C VAL A 169 20.03 31.31 -3.73
N MET A 170 20.05 30.36 -4.68
CA MET A 170 21.26 30.06 -5.47
C MET A 170 21.54 31.12 -6.55
N ASN A 171 20.55 31.94 -6.93
CA ASN A 171 20.67 32.96 -7.97
C ASN A 171 20.16 34.32 -7.50
N PRO A 172 20.94 35.04 -6.62
CA PRO A 172 20.46 36.28 -6.04
C PRO A 172 20.18 37.40 -7.06
N HIS A 173 20.79 37.35 -8.24
CA HIS A 173 20.51 38.28 -9.33
C HIS A 173 19.10 38.16 -9.95
N LEU A 174 18.37 37.04 -9.71
CA LEU A 174 16.97 36.93 -10.09
C LEU A 174 16.04 37.72 -9.13
N THR A 175 16.54 38.07 -7.95
CA THR A 175 15.76 38.76 -6.93
C THR A 175 16.01 40.28 -6.90
N GLU A 176 17.00 40.81 -7.63
CA GLU A 176 17.47 42.21 -7.60
C GLU A 176 16.46 43.23 -8.11
N GLY A 177 15.28 42.86 -8.53
CA GLY A 177 14.30 43.84 -9.02
C GLY A 177 12.96 43.90 -8.27
N SER A 178 12.49 42.86 -7.67
CA SER A 178 11.11 42.77 -7.17
C SER A 178 10.91 42.07 -5.83
N LEU A 179 11.89 41.29 -5.36
CA LEU A 179 11.76 40.44 -4.17
C LEU A 179 12.85 40.65 -3.12
N SER A 180 13.50 41.82 -3.11
CA SER A 180 14.58 42.16 -2.16
C SER A 180 14.15 42.15 -0.68
N PHE A 181 12.86 42.01 -0.40
CA PHE A 181 12.34 41.89 0.95
C PHE A 181 12.32 40.45 1.49
N LEU A 182 12.64 39.44 0.65
CA LEU A 182 12.67 38.03 1.00
C LEU A 182 14.10 37.49 1.24
N ALA A 183 15.12 38.33 1.08
CA ALA A 183 16.53 37.98 1.28
C ALA A 183 17.00 38.20 2.72
#